data_c29d42c4adf197ed57b2e855d9ad8928
#
_entry.id   c29d42c4adf197ed57b2e855d9ad8928
#
_cell.length_a   1.000
_cell.length_b   1.000
_cell.length_c   1.000
_cell.angle_alpha   90.00
_cell.angle_beta   90.00
_cell.angle_gamma   90.00
#
_symmetry.space_group_name_H-M   'P 1'
#
loop_
_entity.id
_entity.type
_entity.pdbx_description
1 polymer ?
#
loop_
_entity_poly.entity_id
_entity_poly.type
_entity_poly.pdbx_seq_one_letter_code
_entity_poly.pdbx_strand_id
1 'polypeptide(L)'
;MLEFGILKGNWEIMAKYKYLLWDIDGTILNFELAERAAIRSLFDRFKLGDCSDEMLMCYSQINKKYWQLMESGKIKKDKMLVERFIEFFSYKGINADIAAEFNKEYQIALCDTIVFNDDAMDIIKYQKKTCKIIIVTNGTEVVQEKKLERSGLNNSVDNVFISELVGFEKPNIKFFEKVILEVGIKDLKEALIIGDSLTSDIQGGHNIGNDTCWYNPKNEENTTLLSPTYTIRNLHELENII
;
A
#
# COMPACT_ATOMS: atom_id res chain seq x y z
N MET A 1 15.85 44.76 -41.99
CA MET A 1 16.28 43.50 -41.38
C MET A 1 15.95 43.58 -39.92
N LEU A 2 14.87 42.98 -39.46
CA LEU A 2 14.46 42.91 -38.07
C LEU A 2 14.84 41.50 -37.56
N GLU A 3 15.84 41.45 -36.68
CA GLU A 3 16.22 40.18 -36.01
C GLU A 3 15.14 39.79 -35.00
N PHE A 4 14.49 38.69 -35.27
CA PHE A 4 13.65 38.03 -34.27
C PHE A 4 14.54 37.25 -33.31
N GLY A 5 14.80 37.83 -32.14
CA GLY A 5 15.42 37.12 -31.03
C GLY A 5 14.43 36.05 -30.49
N ILE A 6 14.72 34.77 -30.76
CA ILE A 6 14.04 33.68 -30.13
C ILE A 6 14.53 33.57 -28.71
N LEU A 7 13.75 34.07 -27.76
CA LEU A 7 13.93 33.77 -26.33
C LEU A 7 13.57 32.31 -26.12
N LYS A 8 14.57 31.43 -26.01
CA LYS A 8 14.41 30.08 -25.45
C LYS A 8 14.09 30.23 -23.96
N GLY A 9 12.84 30.38 -23.62
CA GLY A 9 12.38 30.19 -22.25
C GLY A 9 12.52 28.71 -21.89
N ASN A 10 13.43 28.38 -21.00
CA ASN A 10 13.40 27.10 -20.30
C ASN A 10 12.13 27.10 -19.42
N TRP A 11 11.05 26.54 -19.94
CA TRP A 11 9.91 26.14 -19.13
C TRP A 11 10.36 24.87 -18.42
N GLU A 12 11.02 24.97 -17.26
CA GLU A 12 11.03 23.87 -16.31
C GLU A 12 9.57 23.65 -15.92
N ILE A 13 8.98 22.56 -16.42
CA ILE A 13 7.68 22.09 -15.94
C ILE A 13 7.96 21.72 -14.48
N MET A 14 7.66 22.62 -13.58
CA MET A 14 7.76 22.33 -12.14
C MET A 14 6.69 21.28 -11.84
N ALA A 15 7.13 20.10 -11.41
CA ALA A 15 6.23 19.04 -10.96
C ALA A 15 5.24 19.61 -9.94
N LYS A 16 3.95 19.32 -10.10
CA LYS A 16 2.92 19.78 -9.17
C LYS A 16 3.17 19.31 -7.75
N TYR A 17 3.66 18.09 -7.62
CA TYR A 17 3.98 17.48 -6.34
C TYR A 17 5.48 17.26 -6.20
N LYS A 18 6.01 17.60 -5.01
CA LYS A 18 7.43 17.40 -4.64
C LYS A 18 7.61 16.14 -3.78
N TYR A 19 6.54 15.67 -3.14
CA TYR A 19 6.54 14.57 -2.19
C TYR A 19 5.46 13.57 -2.59
N LEU A 20 5.87 12.33 -2.86
CA LEU A 20 4.96 11.25 -3.22
C LEU A 20 4.98 10.21 -2.10
N LEU A 21 3.85 10.09 -1.39
CA LEU A 21 3.64 9.14 -0.30
C LEU A 21 2.96 7.90 -0.87
N TRP A 22 3.73 6.85 -1.06
CA TRP A 22 3.30 5.62 -1.69
C TRP A 22 2.97 4.53 -0.67
N ASP A 23 1.80 3.91 -0.78
CA ASP A 23 1.55 2.62 -0.17
C ASP A 23 2.26 1.50 -0.94
N ILE A 24 2.50 0.34 -0.27
CA ILE A 24 3.19 -0.82 -0.86
C ILE A 24 2.20 -1.87 -1.36
N ASP A 25 1.40 -2.42 -0.43
CA ASP A 25 0.65 -3.66 -0.63
C ASP A 25 -0.69 -3.41 -1.33
N GLY A 26 -0.82 -3.84 -2.57
CA GLY A 26 -1.97 -3.52 -3.43
C GLY A 26 -1.71 -2.32 -4.34
N THR A 27 -0.69 -1.49 -4.03
CA THR A 27 -0.32 -0.32 -4.81
C THR A 27 0.96 -0.54 -5.61
N ILE A 28 2.13 -0.55 -4.98
CA ILE A 28 3.42 -0.83 -5.65
C ILE A 28 3.54 -2.31 -5.98
N LEU A 29 3.26 -3.17 -4.98
CA LEU A 29 3.36 -4.62 -5.09
C LEU A 29 1.98 -5.25 -5.18
N ASN A 30 1.87 -6.27 -6.04
CA ASN A 30 0.65 -7.04 -6.21
C ASN A 30 0.42 -7.95 -5.01
N PHE A 31 -0.30 -7.43 -4.01
CA PHE A 31 -0.58 -8.15 -2.78
C PHE A 31 -1.42 -9.41 -2.99
N GLU A 32 -2.37 -9.37 -3.93
CA GLU A 32 -3.23 -10.54 -4.21
C GLU A 32 -2.42 -11.76 -4.66
N LEU A 33 -1.45 -11.57 -5.54
CA LEU A 33 -0.59 -12.66 -5.99
C LEU A 33 0.27 -13.20 -4.84
N ALA A 34 0.83 -12.33 -4.00
CA ALA A 34 1.60 -12.73 -2.83
C ALA A 34 0.73 -13.47 -1.81
N GLU A 35 -0.48 -12.97 -1.51
CA GLU A 35 -1.46 -13.59 -0.62
C GLU A 35 -1.82 -15.01 -1.09
N ARG A 36 -2.21 -15.15 -2.36
CA ARG A 36 -2.61 -16.44 -2.96
C ARG A 36 -1.47 -17.46 -2.92
N ALA A 37 -0.26 -17.05 -3.28
CA ALA A 37 0.91 -17.90 -3.25
C ALA A 37 1.23 -18.35 -1.82
N ALA A 38 1.21 -17.42 -0.86
CA ALA A 38 1.49 -17.71 0.54
C ALA A 38 0.49 -18.71 1.13
N ILE A 39 -0.83 -18.50 0.92
CA ILE A 39 -1.85 -19.42 1.44
C ILE A 39 -1.70 -20.81 0.85
N ARG A 40 -1.49 -20.96 -0.48
CA ARG A 40 -1.30 -22.26 -1.10
C ARG A 40 -0.07 -22.98 -0.54
N SER A 41 1.07 -22.30 -0.46
CA SER A 41 2.29 -22.87 0.10
C SER A 41 2.11 -23.36 1.54
N LEU A 42 1.32 -22.63 2.34
CA LEU A 42 1.08 -22.99 3.73
C LEU A 42 0.06 -24.14 3.87
N PHE A 43 -0.93 -24.25 2.99
CA PHE A 43 -1.81 -25.40 2.96
C PHE A 43 -1.01 -26.70 2.76
N ASP A 44 -0.04 -26.70 1.84
CA ASP A 44 0.86 -27.84 1.63
C ASP A 44 1.72 -28.11 2.86
N ARG A 45 2.36 -27.08 3.44
CA ARG A 45 3.24 -27.22 4.62
C ARG A 45 2.51 -27.71 5.87
N PHE A 46 1.29 -27.23 6.11
CA PHE A 46 0.47 -27.62 7.24
C PHE A 46 -0.38 -28.87 6.95
N LYS A 47 -0.29 -29.45 5.74
CA LYS A 47 -1.04 -30.64 5.29
C LYS A 47 -2.56 -30.47 5.44
N LEU A 48 -3.07 -29.30 5.04
CA LEU A 48 -4.49 -28.95 5.16
C LEU A 48 -5.34 -29.43 3.97
N GLY A 49 -4.73 -30.14 3.02
CA GLY A 49 -5.37 -30.57 1.78
C GLY A 49 -5.31 -29.49 0.68
N ASP A 50 -6.11 -29.67 -0.36
CA ASP A 50 -6.10 -28.79 -1.53
C ASP A 50 -6.66 -27.40 -1.18
N CYS A 51 -5.94 -26.37 -1.62
CA CYS A 51 -6.36 -24.98 -1.50
C CYS A 51 -7.03 -24.51 -2.80
N SER A 52 -8.35 -24.61 -2.88
CA SER A 52 -9.11 -24.20 -4.06
C SER A 52 -9.13 -22.67 -4.25
N ASP A 53 -9.44 -22.21 -5.47
CA ASP A 53 -9.61 -20.78 -5.73
C ASP A 53 -10.76 -20.16 -4.92
N GLU A 54 -11.81 -20.92 -4.60
CA GLU A 54 -12.90 -20.50 -3.73
C GLU A 54 -12.42 -20.28 -2.28
N MET A 55 -11.48 -21.11 -1.80
CA MET A 55 -10.87 -20.91 -0.48
C MET A 55 -10.02 -19.64 -0.45
N LEU A 56 -9.25 -19.39 -1.49
CA LEU A 56 -8.46 -18.16 -1.62
C LEU A 56 -9.35 -16.92 -1.67
N MET A 57 -10.42 -16.94 -2.46
CA MET A 57 -11.38 -15.83 -2.51
C MET A 57 -12.04 -15.59 -1.15
N CYS A 58 -12.46 -16.66 -0.48
CA CYS A 58 -13.03 -16.56 0.86
C CYS A 58 -12.05 -15.92 1.86
N TYR A 59 -10.79 -16.39 1.87
CA TYR A 59 -9.77 -15.80 2.73
C TYR A 59 -9.52 -14.33 2.41
N SER A 60 -9.40 -13.98 1.14
CA SER A 60 -9.15 -12.59 0.71
C SER A 60 -10.26 -11.64 1.18
N GLN A 61 -11.54 -12.08 1.12
CA GLN A 61 -12.67 -11.32 1.64
C GLN A 61 -12.60 -11.13 3.16
N ILE A 62 -12.29 -12.21 3.90
CA ILE A 62 -12.10 -12.15 5.35
C ILE A 62 -10.93 -11.22 5.69
N ASN A 63 -9.79 -11.36 5.00
CA ASN A 63 -8.63 -10.52 5.19
C ASN A 63 -8.97 -9.03 4.98
N LYS A 64 -9.60 -8.69 3.84
CA LYS A 64 -10.06 -7.31 3.55
C LYS A 64 -10.96 -6.76 4.67
N LYS A 65 -11.94 -7.57 5.14
CA LYS A 65 -12.82 -7.20 6.26
C LYS A 65 -12.02 -6.86 7.53
N TYR A 66 -11.05 -7.68 7.89
CA TYR A 66 -10.27 -7.48 9.12
C TYR A 66 -9.35 -6.26 9.03
N TRP A 67 -8.76 -5.98 7.87
CA TRP A 67 -8.01 -4.76 7.63
C TRP A 67 -8.90 -3.52 7.82
N GLN A 68 -10.11 -3.51 7.24
CA GLN A 68 -11.07 -2.40 7.41
C GLN A 68 -11.52 -2.22 8.87
N LEU A 69 -11.68 -3.31 9.64
CA LEU A 69 -11.98 -3.23 11.07
C LEU A 69 -10.81 -2.61 11.83
N MET A 70 -9.58 -2.94 11.51
CA MET A 70 -8.38 -2.38 12.14
C MET A 70 -8.23 -0.89 11.78
N GLU A 71 -8.35 -0.51 10.53
CA GLU A 71 -8.27 0.86 10.04
C GLU A 71 -9.37 1.77 10.64
N SER A 72 -10.55 1.19 10.93
CA SER A 72 -11.62 1.88 11.65
C SER A 72 -11.47 1.87 13.19
N GLY A 73 -10.36 1.33 13.72
CA GLY A 73 -10.08 1.27 15.16
C GLY A 73 -10.93 0.27 15.96
N LYS A 74 -11.68 -0.60 15.29
CA LYS A 74 -12.57 -1.60 15.95
C LYS A 74 -11.82 -2.82 16.47
N ILE A 75 -10.64 -3.09 15.96
CA ILE A 75 -9.77 -4.19 16.39
C ILE A 75 -8.31 -3.73 16.36
N LYS A 76 -7.49 -4.24 17.28
CA LYS A 76 -6.05 -4.01 17.26
C LYS A 76 -5.37 -4.91 16.21
N LYS A 77 -4.26 -4.45 15.64
CA LYS A 77 -3.52 -5.12 14.57
C LYS A 77 -3.06 -6.51 14.97
N ASP A 78 -2.43 -6.66 16.13
CA ASP A 78 -1.96 -7.94 16.67
C ASP A 78 -3.09 -8.98 16.76
N LYS A 79 -4.24 -8.55 17.23
CA LYS A 79 -5.42 -9.41 17.35
C LYS A 79 -6.00 -9.77 15.97
N MET A 80 -6.18 -8.80 15.07
CA MET A 80 -6.77 -9.05 13.76
C MET A 80 -5.92 -9.99 12.90
N LEU A 81 -4.60 -9.94 13.02
CA LEU A 81 -3.68 -10.80 12.27
C LEU A 81 -3.94 -12.29 12.52
N VAL A 82 -4.38 -12.67 13.72
CA VAL A 82 -4.70 -14.04 14.07
C VAL A 82 -6.18 -14.34 13.85
N GLU A 83 -7.08 -13.44 14.25
CA GLU A 83 -8.53 -13.67 14.19
C GLU A 83 -9.06 -13.91 12.78
N ARG A 84 -8.46 -13.27 11.75
CA ARG A 84 -8.83 -13.55 10.34
C ARG A 84 -8.60 -15.01 9.95
N PHE A 85 -7.56 -15.66 10.49
CA PHE A 85 -7.31 -17.08 10.27
C PHE A 85 -8.24 -17.96 11.12
N ILE A 86 -8.55 -17.58 12.36
CA ILE A 86 -9.53 -18.29 13.19
C ILE A 86 -10.89 -18.32 12.47
N GLU A 87 -11.35 -17.18 11.94
CA GLU A 87 -12.60 -17.12 11.19
C GLU A 87 -12.54 -17.96 9.91
N PHE A 88 -11.47 -17.86 9.13
CA PHE A 88 -11.29 -18.60 7.90
C PHE A 88 -11.29 -20.11 8.14
N PHE A 89 -10.54 -20.59 9.14
CA PHE A 89 -10.46 -22.00 9.48
C PHE A 89 -11.77 -22.53 10.01
N SER A 90 -12.43 -21.79 10.89
CA SER A 90 -13.75 -22.18 11.41
C SER A 90 -14.77 -22.31 10.28
N TYR A 91 -14.78 -21.38 9.33
CA TYR A 91 -15.66 -21.41 8.17
C TYR A 91 -15.38 -22.62 7.24
N LYS A 92 -14.12 -23.05 7.14
CA LYS A 92 -13.69 -24.17 6.28
C LYS A 92 -13.64 -25.53 7.02
N GLY A 93 -13.98 -25.59 8.31
CA GLY A 93 -13.89 -26.81 9.11
C GLY A 93 -12.45 -27.24 9.41
N ILE A 94 -11.49 -26.35 9.36
CA ILE A 94 -10.09 -26.58 9.72
C ILE A 94 -9.93 -26.28 11.23
N ASN A 95 -9.07 -27.02 11.92
CA ASN A 95 -8.78 -26.73 13.34
C ASN A 95 -8.17 -25.32 13.48
N ALA A 96 -8.87 -24.43 14.19
CA ALA A 96 -8.47 -23.05 14.38
C ALA A 96 -7.32 -22.86 15.40
N ASP A 97 -6.96 -23.90 16.18
CA ASP A 97 -5.84 -23.82 17.14
C ASP A 97 -4.50 -23.49 16.48
N ILE A 98 -4.35 -23.81 15.19
CA ILE A 98 -3.14 -23.53 14.42
C ILE A 98 -3.06 -22.07 13.92
N ALA A 99 -4.10 -21.26 14.10
CA ALA A 99 -4.19 -19.93 13.46
C ALA A 99 -3.02 -19.00 13.79
N ALA A 100 -2.54 -19.00 15.02
CA ALA A 100 -1.42 -18.16 15.43
C ALA A 100 -0.11 -18.58 14.76
N GLU A 101 0.17 -19.89 14.71
CA GLU A 101 1.35 -20.42 14.03
C GLU A 101 1.25 -20.23 12.51
N PHE A 102 0.09 -20.50 11.94
CA PHE A 102 -0.16 -20.26 10.52
C PHE A 102 0.04 -18.81 10.14
N ASN A 103 -0.45 -17.84 10.96
CA ASN A 103 -0.20 -16.42 10.72
C ASN A 103 1.29 -16.09 10.73
N LYS A 104 2.05 -16.61 11.68
CA LYS A 104 3.50 -16.38 11.75
C LYS A 104 4.20 -16.82 10.46
N GLU A 105 3.90 -18.00 9.97
CA GLU A 105 4.46 -18.52 8.73
C GLU A 105 3.93 -17.77 7.50
N TYR A 106 2.66 -17.33 7.53
CA TYR A 106 2.06 -16.52 6.48
C TYR A 106 2.76 -15.16 6.30
N GLN A 107 3.10 -14.49 7.41
CA GLN A 107 3.86 -13.24 7.36
C GLN A 107 5.20 -13.44 6.63
N ILE A 108 5.86 -14.57 6.85
CA ILE A 108 7.12 -14.90 6.16
C ILE A 108 6.87 -15.19 4.68
N ALA A 109 5.88 -16.02 4.38
CA ALA A 109 5.56 -16.45 3.01
C ALA A 109 5.11 -15.30 2.10
N LEU A 110 4.48 -14.26 2.64
CA LEU A 110 4.14 -13.04 1.89
C LEU A 110 5.35 -12.35 1.24
N CYS A 111 6.55 -12.57 1.78
CA CYS A 111 7.77 -11.99 1.24
C CYS A 111 8.38 -12.81 0.09
N ASP A 112 7.87 -14.03 -0.18
CA ASP A 112 8.46 -14.93 -1.18
C ASP A 112 7.99 -14.60 -2.60
N THR A 113 6.87 -13.88 -2.74
CA THR A 113 6.31 -13.48 -4.03
C THR A 113 6.37 -11.95 -4.16
N ILE A 114 7.29 -11.46 -4.97
CA ILE A 114 7.46 -10.04 -5.28
C ILE A 114 7.08 -9.81 -6.75
N VAL A 115 5.94 -9.19 -6.96
CA VAL A 115 5.44 -8.80 -8.29
C VAL A 115 5.03 -7.33 -8.23
N PHE A 116 5.58 -6.52 -9.11
CA PHE A 116 5.19 -5.11 -9.22
C PHE A 116 3.86 -4.97 -9.98
N ASN A 117 3.04 -4.00 -9.57
CA ASN A 117 1.92 -3.54 -10.38
C ASN A 117 2.43 -2.54 -11.44
N ASP A 118 1.92 -2.61 -12.67
CA ASP A 118 2.05 -1.60 -13.74
C ASP A 118 3.47 -0.98 -13.89
N ASP A 119 4.53 -1.78 -13.80
CA ASP A 119 5.91 -1.30 -13.88
C ASP A 119 6.29 -0.27 -12.79
N ALA A 120 5.65 -0.36 -11.61
CA ALA A 120 5.78 0.60 -10.51
C ALA A 120 7.23 0.97 -10.17
N MET A 121 8.16 0.02 -10.26
CA MET A 121 9.59 0.29 -9.98
C MET A 121 10.17 1.30 -10.97
N ASP A 122 9.84 1.22 -12.25
CA ASP A 122 10.38 2.13 -13.26
C ASP A 122 9.71 3.50 -13.16
N ILE A 123 8.41 3.53 -12.84
CA ILE A 123 7.66 4.77 -12.54
C ILE A 123 8.29 5.48 -11.34
N ILE A 124 8.56 4.79 -10.23
CA ILE A 124 9.21 5.33 -9.04
C ILE A 124 10.59 5.89 -9.37
N LYS A 125 11.43 5.14 -10.10
CA LYS A 125 12.75 5.63 -10.51
C LYS A 125 12.68 6.87 -11.39
N TYR A 126 11.67 6.95 -12.25
CA TYR A 126 11.47 8.15 -13.08
C TYR A 126 11.07 9.35 -12.21
N GLN A 127 10.09 9.19 -11.34
CA GLN A 127 9.58 10.24 -10.45
C GLN A 127 10.63 10.72 -9.44
N LYS A 128 11.52 9.84 -8.98
CA LYS A 128 12.62 10.19 -8.07
C LYS A 128 13.57 11.26 -8.63
N LYS A 129 13.55 11.53 -9.92
CA LYS A 129 14.37 12.58 -10.53
C LYS A 129 13.90 14.00 -10.13
N THR A 130 12.62 14.15 -9.79
CA THR A 130 11.97 15.44 -9.52
C THR A 130 11.22 15.46 -8.19
N CYS A 131 10.86 14.30 -7.64
CA CYS A 131 10.08 14.16 -6.42
C CYS A 131 10.84 13.36 -5.37
N LYS A 132 10.55 13.59 -4.08
CA LYS A 132 10.92 12.68 -3.00
C LYS A 132 9.90 11.55 -2.92
N ILE A 133 10.41 10.32 -2.88
CA ILE A 133 9.61 9.10 -2.80
C ILE A 133 9.59 8.60 -1.35
N ILE A 134 8.42 8.60 -0.75
CA ILE A 134 8.20 8.22 0.64
C ILE A 134 7.28 7.02 0.69
N ILE A 135 7.69 5.96 1.35
CA ILE A 135 6.83 4.80 1.61
C ILE A 135 6.06 5.01 2.90
N VAL A 136 4.75 4.72 2.85
CA VAL A 136 3.83 4.78 4.00
C VAL A 136 2.97 3.51 4.04
N THR A 137 3.21 2.61 5.00
CA THR A 137 2.57 1.28 5.00
C THR A 137 2.03 0.86 6.37
N ASN A 138 0.88 0.16 6.35
CA ASN A 138 0.30 -0.50 7.52
C ASN A 138 0.79 -1.96 7.70
N GLY A 139 1.66 -2.46 6.84
CA GLY A 139 2.24 -3.79 6.99
C GLY A 139 3.04 -3.96 8.29
N THR A 140 3.39 -5.20 8.62
CA THR A 140 4.27 -5.47 9.77
C THR A 140 5.72 -5.16 9.43
N GLU A 141 6.51 -4.72 10.42
CA GLU A 141 7.92 -4.35 10.25
C GLU A 141 8.70 -5.45 9.51
N VAL A 142 8.68 -6.66 10.05
CA VAL A 142 9.42 -7.82 9.50
C VAL A 142 9.06 -8.11 8.04
N VAL A 143 7.78 -7.95 7.68
CA VAL A 143 7.31 -8.20 6.29
C VAL A 143 7.77 -7.08 5.38
N GLN A 144 7.58 -5.82 5.81
CA GLN A 144 7.88 -4.69 4.95
C GLN A 144 9.38 -4.52 4.70
N GLU A 145 10.22 -4.72 5.71
CA GLU A 145 11.68 -4.71 5.54
C GLU A 145 12.14 -5.74 4.51
N LYS A 146 11.64 -6.99 4.61
CA LYS A 146 11.97 -8.04 3.65
C LYS A 146 11.45 -7.75 2.24
N LYS A 147 10.24 -7.19 2.12
CA LYS A 147 9.69 -6.80 0.81
C LYS A 147 10.52 -5.70 0.17
N LEU A 148 10.89 -4.67 0.93
CA LEU A 148 11.74 -3.56 0.46
C LEU A 148 13.11 -4.06 0.00
N GLU A 149 13.74 -4.98 0.75
CA GLU A 149 15.01 -5.58 0.40
C GLU A 149 14.91 -6.43 -0.88
N ARG A 150 13.98 -7.40 -0.91
CA ARG A 150 13.81 -8.34 -2.02
C ARG A 150 13.33 -7.67 -3.31
N SER A 151 12.52 -6.65 -3.21
CA SER A 151 12.08 -5.86 -4.37
C SER A 151 13.13 -4.88 -4.87
N GLY A 152 14.12 -4.54 -4.05
CA GLY A 152 15.09 -3.48 -4.32
C GLY A 152 14.54 -2.07 -4.15
N LEU A 153 13.31 -1.91 -3.64
CA LEU A 153 12.67 -0.61 -3.40
C LEU A 153 13.48 0.27 -2.44
N ASN A 154 14.14 -0.32 -1.44
CA ASN A 154 14.99 0.39 -0.48
C ASN A 154 16.06 1.28 -1.16
N ASN A 155 16.52 0.92 -2.37
CA ASN A 155 17.48 1.72 -3.13
C ASN A 155 16.83 2.84 -3.97
N SER A 156 15.51 2.79 -4.10
CA SER A 156 14.74 3.69 -4.98
C SER A 156 13.85 4.69 -4.23
N VAL A 157 13.77 4.60 -2.91
CA VAL A 157 12.96 5.49 -2.08
C VAL A 157 13.84 6.36 -1.17
N ASP A 158 13.28 7.46 -0.65
CA ASP A 158 14.02 8.41 0.19
C ASP A 158 13.73 8.18 1.68
N ASN A 159 12.49 7.81 2.01
CA ASN A 159 12.06 7.52 3.38
C ASN A 159 11.08 6.34 3.39
N VAL A 160 11.05 5.63 4.51
CA VAL A 160 10.11 4.52 4.76
C VAL A 160 9.48 4.69 6.13
N PHE A 161 8.14 4.67 6.17
CA PHE A 161 7.36 4.73 7.41
C PHE A 161 6.47 3.49 7.50
N ILE A 162 6.82 2.62 8.43
CA ILE A 162 6.05 1.42 8.76
C ILE A 162 5.26 1.71 10.04
N SER A 163 3.96 1.47 10.03
CA SER A 163 3.06 1.85 11.11
C SER A 163 3.49 1.31 12.50
N GLU A 164 4.06 0.11 12.56
CA GLU A 164 4.57 -0.46 13.80
C GLU A 164 5.72 0.36 14.41
N LEU A 165 6.62 0.88 13.57
CA LEU A 165 7.72 1.75 14.01
C LEU A 165 7.24 3.18 14.32
N VAL A 166 6.24 3.66 13.57
CA VAL A 166 5.62 4.96 13.80
C VAL A 166 4.80 4.98 15.09
N GLY A 167 4.19 3.85 15.46
CA GLY A 167 3.31 3.70 16.63
C GLY A 167 1.84 4.07 16.37
N PHE A 168 1.50 4.37 15.12
CA PHE A 168 0.14 4.67 14.68
C PHE A 168 -0.07 4.09 13.28
N GLU A 169 -1.26 3.53 13.00
CA GLU A 169 -1.64 3.05 11.68
C GLU A 169 -2.35 4.12 10.84
N LYS A 170 -2.23 4.09 9.52
CA LYS A 170 -3.13 4.81 8.61
C LYS A 170 -4.55 4.30 8.86
N PRO A 171 -5.57 5.14 8.89
CA PRO A 171 -5.65 6.56 8.52
C PRO A 171 -5.45 7.56 9.69
N ASN A 172 -4.84 7.15 10.80
CA ASN A 172 -4.65 8.02 11.97
C ASN A 172 -3.83 9.26 11.60
N ILE A 173 -4.34 10.45 11.95
CA ILE A 173 -3.66 11.74 11.69
C ILE A 173 -2.24 11.73 12.25
N LYS A 174 -1.99 11.17 13.42
CA LYS A 174 -0.66 11.12 14.06
C LYS A 174 0.37 10.36 13.25
N PHE A 175 -0.05 9.36 12.46
CA PHE A 175 0.85 8.69 11.53
C PHE A 175 1.39 9.68 10.50
N PHE A 176 0.51 10.42 9.84
CA PHE A 176 0.87 11.37 8.81
C PHE A 176 1.57 12.61 9.36
N GLU A 177 1.18 13.12 10.55
CA GLU A 177 1.88 14.21 11.23
C GLU A 177 3.36 13.86 11.45
N LYS A 178 3.65 12.63 11.84
CA LYS A 178 5.03 12.16 12.02
C LYS A 178 5.78 12.08 10.69
N VAL A 179 5.14 11.56 9.63
CA VAL A 179 5.70 11.55 8.27
C VAL A 179 6.02 12.97 7.81
N ILE A 180 5.06 13.89 7.90
CA ILE A 180 5.20 15.29 7.49
C ILE A 180 6.36 15.97 8.22
N LEU A 181 6.45 15.77 9.54
CA LEU A 181 7.49 16.36 10.38
C LEU A 181 8.89 15.81 10.02
N GLU A 182 9.03 14.49 9.91
CA GLU A 182 10.33 13.86 9.66
C GLU A 182 10.84 14.09 8.22
N VAL A 183 9.94 14.13 7.24
CA VAL A 183 10.28 14.44 5.85
C VAL A 183 10.53 15.93 5.64
N GLY A 184 9.96 16.79 6.50
CA GLY A 184 10.05 18.23 6.42
C GLY A 184 9.12 18.85 5.38
N ILE A 185 7.92 18.26 5.17
CA ILE A 185 6.89 18.77 4.27
C ILE A 185 6.30 20.05 4.88
N LYS A 186 6.46 21.20 4.18
CA LYS A 186 5.99 22.50 4.66
C LYS A 186 4.63 22.90 4.11
N ASP A 187 4.31 22.44 2.91
CA ASP A 187 3.02 22.67 2.27
C ASP A 187 2.45 21.33 1.79
N LEU A 188 1.30 20.95 2.33
CA LEU A 188 0.61 19.71 1.98
C LEU A 188 0.15 19.69 0.52
N LYS A 189 -0.03 20.85 -0.12
CA LYS A 189 -0.35 20.94 -1.55
C LYS A 189 0.77 20.43 -2.46
N GLU A 190 1.99 20.36 -1.95
CA GLU A 190 3.15 19.81 -2.66
C GLU A 190 3.31 18.29 -2.47
N ALA A 191 2.40 17.65 -1.71
CA ALA A 191 2.42 16.22 -1.44
C ALA A 191 1.20 15.52 -2.04
N LEU A 192 1.39 14.28 -2.50
CA LEU A 192 0.33 13.39 -2.99
C LEU A 192 0.43 12.04 -2.28
N ILE A 193 -0.68 11.56 -1.74
CA ILE A 193 -0.78 10.19 -1.19
C ILE A 193 -1.34 9.28 -2.27
N ILE A 194 -0.64 8.18 -2.56
CA ILE A 194 -0.98 7.21 -3.60
C ILE A 194 -1.18 5.85 -2.95
N GLY A 195 -2.38 5.29 -3.06
CA GLY A 195 -2.72 4.01 -2.45
C GLY A 195 -4.00 3.40 -3.00
N ASP A 196 -4.21 2.12 -2.71
CA ASP A 196 -5.38 1.34 -3.16
C ASP A 196 -6.53 1.32 -2.13
N SER A 197 -6.24 1.65 -0.86
CA SER A 197 -7.23 1.56 0.22
C SER A 197 -7.97 2.87 0.44
N LEU A 198 -9.31 2.84 0.23
CA LEU A 198 -10.19 3.97 0.58
C LEU A 198 -10.19 4.26 2.09
N THR A 199 -10.10 3.23 2.93
CA THR A 199 -10.22 3.33 4.39
C THR A 199 -8.90 3.66 5.09
N SER A 200 -7.79 3.51 4.41
CA SER A 200 -6.43 3.76 4.91
C SER A 200 -5.80 4.98 4.26
N ASP A 201 -5.47 4.88 2.96
CA ASP A 201 -4.71 5.90 2.24
C ASP A 201 -5.55 7.14 1.95
N ILE A 202 -6.72 6.93 1.34
CA ILE A 202 -7.60 8.02 0.93
C ILE A 202 -8.21 8.70 2.16
N GLN A 203 -8.71 7.92 3.12
CA GLN A 203 -9.19 8.46 4.40
C GLN A 203 -8.08 9.19 5.14
N GLY A 204 -6.84 8.66 5.13
CA GLY A 204 -5.70 9.28 5.76
C GLY A 204 -5.38 10.65 5.16
N GLY A 205 -5.31 10.73 3.84
CA GLY A 205 -5.13 12.00 3.14
C GLY A 205 -6.25 13.00 3.41
N HIS A 206 -7.50 12.54 3.38
CA HIS A 206 -8.65 13.37 3.74
C HIS A 206 -8.55 13.93 5.17
N ASN A 207 -8.13 13.10 6.14
CA ASN A 207 -8.01 13.49 7.54
C ASN A 207 -6.99 14.62 7.76
N ILE A 208 -5.97 14.74 6.92
CA ILE A 208 -4.94 15.79 7.01
C ILE A 208 -5.11 16.90 5.96
N GLY A 209 -6.14 16.81 5.11
CA GLY A 209 -6.39 17.80 4.04
C GLY A 209 -5.39 17.74 2.89
N ASN A 210 -4.86 16.54 2.58
CA ASN A 210 -3.88 16.30 1.52
C ASN A 210 -4.54 15.75 0.25
N ASP A 211 -3.97 16.06 -0.92
CA ASP A 211 -4.38 15.44 -2.18
C ASP A 211 -4.11 13.94 -2.16
N THR A 212 -5.03 13.16 -2.74
CA THR A 212 -4.99 11.70 -2.78
C THR A 212 -5.20 11.16 -4.18
N CYS A 213 -4.53 10.07 -4.49
CA CYS A 213 -4.69 9.30 -5.73
C CYS A 213 -5.08 7.87 -5.37
N TRP A 214 -6.33 7.53 -5.67
CA TRP A 214 -6.81 6.17 -5.48
C TRP A 214 -6.43 5.29 -6.66
N TYR A 215 -5.55 4.32 -6.42
CA TYR A 215 -5.22 3.27 -7.39
C TYR A 215 -6.29 2.19 -7.35
N ASN A 216 -7.09 2.09 -8.41
CA ASN A 216 -8.26 1.23 -8.51
C ASN A 216 -8.25 0.41 -9.81
N PRO A 217 -7.30 -0.53 -9.99
CA PRO A 217 -7.15 -1.28 -11.24
C PRO A 217 -8.35 -2.15 -11.58
N LYS A 218 -9.12 -2.57 -10.57
CA LYS A 218 -10.31 -3.41 -10.74
C LYS A 218 -11.59 -2.63 -11.01
N ASN A 219 -11.52 -1.29 -11.00
CA ASN A 219 -12.70 -0.43 -11.14
C ASN A 219 -13.80 -0.75 -10.09
N GLU A 220 -13.36 -0.99 -8.84
CA GLU A 220 -14.29 -1.21 -7.72
C GLU A 220 -15.13 0.06 -7.48
N GLU A 221 -16.38 -0.14 -7.06
CA GLU A 221 -17.24 0.97 -6.69
C GLU A 221 -16.76 1.62 -5.39
N ASN A 222 -16.75 2.95 -5.37
CA ASN A 222 -16.48 3.68 -4.12
C ASN A 222 -17.72 3.66 -3.23
N THR A 223 -17.70 2.79 -2.24
CA THR A 223 -18.79 2.64 -1.27
C THR A 223 -18.68 3.58 -0.07
N THR A 224 -17.72 4.53 -0.08
CA THR A 224 -17.51 5.52 0.97
C THR A 224 -18.03 6.89 0.56
N LEU A 225 -18.05 7.85 1.50
CA LEU A 225 -18.34 9.26 1.21
C LEU A 225 -17.06 10.05 0.82
N LEU A 226 -15.92 9.37 0.71
CA LEU A 226 -14.66 10.02 0.37
C LEU A 226 -14.60 10.33 -1.11
N SER A 227 -14.04 11.49 -1.43
CA SER A 227 -13.74 11.89 -2.81
C SER A 227 -12.22 11.97 -2.98
N PRO A 228 -11.56 10.94 -3.56
CA PRO A 228 -10.16 11.04 -3.93
C PRO A 228 -9.93 12.22 -4.89
N THR A 229 -8.80 12.92 -4.78
CA THR A 229 -8.46 13.99 -5.74
C THR A 229 -8.30 13.42 -7.14
N TYR A 230 -7.71 12.22 -7.23
CA TYR A 230 -7.56 11.45 -8.47
C TYR A 230 -7.97 10.00 -8.24
N THR A 231 -8.48 9.37 -9.30
CA THR A 231 -8.70 7.91 -9.38
C THR A 231 -8.06 7.42 -10.64
N ILE A 232 -7.15 6.46 -10.52
CA ILE A 232 -6.42 5.87 -11.64
C ILE A 232 -6.62 4.34 -11.66
N ARG A 233 -6.53 3.73 -12.82
CA ARG A 233 -6.60 2.28 -13.00
C ARG A 233 -5.26 1.66 -13.35
N ASN A 234 -4.32 2.48 -13.76
CA ASN A 234 -2.97 2.10 -14.09
C ASN A 234 -2.00 3.15 -13.55
N LEU A 235 -0.88 2.72 -12.98
CA LEU A 235 0.10 3.64 -12.37
C LEU A 235 0.77 4.57 -13.40
N HIS A 236 0.80 4.21 -14.69
CA HIS A 236 1.28 5.11 -15.75
C HIS A 236 0.44 6.39 -15.88
N GLU A 237 -0.82 6.37 -15.44
CA GLU A 237 -1.66 7.59 -15.45
C GLU A 237 -1.12 8.71 -14.55
N LEU A 238 -0.22 8.38 -13.59
CA LEU A 238 0.45 9.36 -12.74
C LEU A 238 1.33 10.34 -13.54
N GLU A 239 1.80 9.96 -14.74
CA GLU A 239 2.57 10.86 -15.62
C GLU A 239 1.78 12.12 -16.01
N ASN A 240 0.44 12.05 -15.99
CA ASN A 240 -0.44 13.18 -16.29
C ASN A 240 -0.83 13.99 -15.04
N ILE A 241 -0.45 13.54 -13.87
CA ILE A 241 -0.83 14.12 -12.55
C ILE A 241 0.36 14.83 -11.90
N ILE A 242 1.55 14.23 -12.03
CA ILE A 242 2.81 14.65 -11.41
C ILE A 242 3.67 15.39 -12.41
#